data_37eec71b3757585a5d785f0def8b0057
#
_entry.id   37eec71b3757585a5d785f0def8b0057
#
_cell.length_a   1.000
_cell.length_b   1.000
_cell.length_c   1.000
_cell.angle_alpha   90.00
_cell.angle_beta   90.00
_cell.angle_gamma   90.00
#
_symmetry.space_group_name_H-M   'P 1'
#
loop_
_entity.id
_entity.type
_entity.pdbx_description
1 polymer ?
#
loop_
_entity_poly.entity_id
_entity_poly.type
_entity_poly.pdbx_seq_one_letter_code
_entity_poly.pdbx_strand_id
1 'polypeptide(L)'
;MDRLQKTEVVHSLKESLQGAVVVVVTKQHGLTVSEVTELRRKMRISGASFKVVKNNLARLAVQGTELEELSPYFTGPTALAYSTDPVAAARIAFKFSEENGKLSIAGGILSGQLMDVKAIEALAKLPSLDEIRARLAGLLNEPAAQIARILIEPGTCIARVLNARS
;
A
#
# COMPACT_ATOMS: atom_id res chain seq x y z
N MET A 1 -9.04 3.51 30.39
CA MET A 1 -8.14 2.39 30.03
C MET A 1 -7.24 2.12 31.22
N ASP A 2 -7.34 0.93 31.77
CA ASP A 2 -6.48 0.47 32.84
C ASP A 2 -5.04 0.22 32.38
N ARG A 3 -4.11 0.17 33.33
CA ARG A 3 -2.68 -0.04 33.05
C ARG A 3 -2.43 -1.37 32.34
N LEU A 4 -3.16 -2.42 32.69
CA LEU A 4 -3.11 -3.73 32.05
C LEU A 4 -3.57 -3.67 30.60
N GLN A 5 -4.70 -3.02 30.30
CA GLN A 5 -5.20 -2.83 28.94
C GLN A 5 -4.23 -2.07 28.05
N LYS A 6 -3.49 -1.10 28.60
CA LYS A 6 -2.46 -0.36 27.84
C LYS A 6 -1.28 -1.24 27.48
N THR A 7 -0.83 -2.10 28.40
CA THR A 7 0.26 -3.05 28.11
C THR A 7 -0.12 -4.09 27.09
N GLU A 8 -1.34 -4.63 27.14
CA GLU A 8 -1.88 -5.57 26.14
C GLU A 8 -1.95 -4.93 24.75
N VAL A 9 -2.45 -3.68 24.66
CA VAL A 9 -2.52 -2.94 23.38
C VAL A 9 -1.13 -2.69 22.82
N VAL A 10 -0.16 -2.30 23.63
CA VAL A 10 1.24 -2.10 23.21
C VAL A 10 1.84 -3.40 22.72
N HIS A 11 1.61 -4.53 23.43
CA HIS A 11 2.11 -5.84 23.03
C HIS A 11 1.52 -6.29 21.69
N SER A 12 0.19 -6.21 21.54
CA SER A 12 -0.49 -6.57 20.29
C SER A 12 -0.11 -5.67 19.11
N LEU A 13 0.22 -4.40 19.37
CA LEU A 13 0.77 -3.50 18.35
C LEU A 13 2.19 -3.90 17.96
N LYS A 14 3.03 -4.18 18.95
CA LYS A 14 4.42 -4.59 18.71
C LYS A 14 4.48 -5.86 17.88
N GLU A 15 3.68 -6.87 18.20
CA GLU A 15 3.57 -8.11 17.40
C GLU A 15 3.09 -7.82 15.96
N SER A 16 2.05 -7.00 15.82
CA SER A 16 1.51 -6.64 14.50
C SER A 16 2.49 -5.87 13.64
N LEU A 17 3.34 -5.04 14.25
CA LEU A 17 4.35 -4.23 13.56
C LEU A 17 5.63 -5.02 13.24
N GLN A 18 6.01 -6.00 14.07
CA GLN A 18 7.17 -6.86 13.80
C GLN A 18 6.99 -7.76 12.57
N GLY A 19 5.73 -8.11 12.23
CA GLY A 19 5.41 -8.87 11.03
C GLY A 19 5.20 -8.01 9.77
N ALA A 20 5.28 -6.69 9.87
CA ALA A 20 5.02 -5.79 8.77
C ALA A 20 6.31 -5.38 8.05
N VAL A 21 6.32 -5.47 6.72
CA VAL A 21 7.41 -5.00 5.85
C VAL A 21 7.33 -3.48 5.64
N VAL A 22 6.12 -2.95 5.56
CA VAL A 22 5.87 -1.52 5.42
C VAL A 22 4.94 -1.01 6.51
N VAL A 23 5.28 0.14 7.09
CA VAL A 23 4.46 0.88 8.04
C VAL A 23 4.35 2.32 7.58
N VAL A 24 3.13 2.78 7.31
CA VAL A 24 2.83 4.15 6.89
C VAL A 24 2.06 4.87 7.98
N VAL A 25 2.56 6.02 8.38
CA VAL A 25 1.89 6.90 9.34
C VAL A 25 1.03 7.89 8.57
N THR A 26 -0.27 7.88 8.86
CA THR A 26 -1.23 8.80 8.26
C THR A 26 -1.85 9.72 9.31
N LYS A 27 -2.15 10.96 8.95
CA LYS A 27 -2.89 11.92 9.76
C LYS A 27 -4.32 12.01 9.25
N GLN A 28 -5.28 12.01 10.16
CA GLN A 28 -6.70 12.07 9.85
C GLN A 28 -7.25 13.45 10.18
N HIS A 29 -7.88 14.12 9.22
CA HIS A 29 -8.51 15.41 9.40
C HIS A 29 -10.02 15.32 9.16
N GLY A 30 -10.78 14.88 10.19
CA GLY A 30 -12.25 14.88 10.12
C GLY A 30 -12.85 13.82 9.19
N LEU A 31 -12.28 12.61 9.14
CA LEU A 31 -12.87 11.47 8.46
C LEU A 31 -14.17 11.02 9.14
N THR A 32 -15.20 10.74 8.35
CA THR A 32 -16.45 10.16 8.83
C THR A 32 -16.29 8.67 9.12
N VAL A 33 -17.18 8.11 9.94
CA VAL A 33 -17.16 6.68 10.29
C VAL A 33 -17.32 5.78 9.05
N SER A 34 -18.14 6.21 8.09
CA SER A 34 -18.33 5.51 6.81
C SER A 34 -17.04 5.47 5.98
N GLU A 35 -16.34 6.60 5.85
CA GLU A 35 -15.08 6.72 5.12
C GLU A 35 -13.98 5.83 5.76
N VAL A 36 -13.88 5.82 7.09
CA VAL A 36 -12.92 4.96 7.81
C VAL A 36 -13.26 3.47 7.62
N THR A 37 -14.54 3.12 7.61
CA THR A 37 -14.97 1.73 7.40
C THR A 37 -14.66 1.27 5.98
N GLU A 38 -14.88 2.13 4.99
CA GLU A 38 -14.52 1.86 3.60
C GLU A 38 -13.01 1.71 3.43
N LEU A 39 -12.20 2.59 4.02
CA LEU A 39 -10.75 2.50 4.02
C LEU A 39 -10.27 1.17 4.62
N ARG A 40 -10.80 0.78 5.78
CA ARG A 40 -10.49 -0.51 6.40
C ARG A 40 -10.85 -1.69 5.51
N ARG A 41 -11.99 -1.63 4.81
CA ARG A 41 -12.41 -2.67 3.86
C ARG A 41 -11.44 -2.77 2.69
N LYS A 42 -11.11 -1.63 2.05
CA LYS A 42 -10.13 -1.56 0.94
C LYS A 42 -8.76 -2.11 1.38
N MET A 43 -8.28 -1.72 2.57
CA MET A 43 -7.01 -2.21 3.13
C MET A 43 -7.03 -3.73 3.36
N ARG A 44 -8.10 -4.25 3.95
CA ARG A 44 -8.23 -5.68 4.26
C ARG A 44 -8.23 -6.56 3.00
N ILE A 45 -8.88 -6.13 1.93
CA ILE A 45 -8.92 -6.83 0.63
C ILE A 45 -7.51 -6.97 0.05
N SER A 46 -6.64 -5.99 0.26
CA SER A 46 -5.25 -5.99 -0.25
C SER A 46 -4.23 -6.48 0.77
N GLY A 47 -4.65 -7.19 1.82
CA GLY A 47 -3.74 -7.75 2.83
C GLY A 47 -3.06 -6.70 3.72
N ALA A 48 -3.56 -5.47 3.73
CA ALA A 48 -3.09 -4.41 4.61
C ALA A 48 -4.02 -4.24 5.82
N SER A 49 -3.46 -3.78 6.92
CA SER A 49 -4.20 -3.47 8.15
C SER A 49 -4.15 -1.99 8.46
N PHE A 50 -5.26 -1.45 8.96
CA PHE A 50 -5.38 -0.05 9.35
C PHE A 50 -5.85 0.07 10.80
N LYS A 51 -5.04 0.69 11.65
CA LYS A 51 -5.31 0.84 13.08
C LYS A 51 -5.12 2.29 13.51
N VAL A 52 -6.15 2.87 14.14
CA VAL A 52 -6.04 4.17 14.81
C VAL A 52 -5.50 3.93 16.21
N VAL A 53 -4.42 4.58 16.55
CA VAL A 53 -3.69 4.35 17.80
C VAL A 53 -3.44 5.67 18.53
N LYS A 54 -3.47 5.62 19.84
CA LYS A 54 -3.06 6.76 20.67
C LYS A 54 -1.54 6.96 20.56
N ASN A 55 -1.09 8.17 20.21
CA ASN A 55 0.32 8.47 19.94
C ASN A 55 1.29 8.02 21.03
N ASN A 56 0.92 8.18 22.30
CA ASN A 56 1.77 7.75 23.41
C ASN A 56 1.97 6.23 23.44
N LEU A 57 0.92 5.43 23.07
CA LEU A 57 1.03 3.98 23.00
C LEU A 57 1.80 3.54 21.75
N ALA A 58 1.62 4.25 20.64
CA ALA A 58 2.39 4.00 19.42
C ALA A 58 3.89 4.24 19.65
N ARG A 59 4.27 5.35 20.31
CA ARG A 59 5.67 5.63 20.68
C ARG A 59 6.26 4.54 21.55
N LEU A 60 5.53 4.08 22.58
CA LEU A 60 5.99 2.99 23.44
C LEU A 60 6.15 1.66 22.69
N ALA A 61 5.27 1.38 21.72
CA ALA A 61 5.35 0.16 20.91
C ALA A 61 6.54 0.16 19.95
N VAL A 62 6.92 1.34 19.46
CA VAL A 62 8.00 1.54 18.48
C VAL A 62 9.38 1.65 19.17
N GLN A 63 9.44 2.03 20.45
CA GLN A 63 10.68 2.06 21.22
C GLN A 63 11.36 0.70 21.26
N GLY A 64 12.66 0.67 20.91
CA GLY A 64 13.45 -0.55 20.86
C GLY A 64 13.18 -1.44 19.64
N THR A 65 12.56 -0.91 18.60
CA THR A 65 12.39 -1.57 17.29
C THR A 65 13.00 -0.72 16.18
N GLU A 66 13.23 -1.30 15.00
CA GLU A 66 13.72 -0.59 13.81
C GLU A 66 12.80 0.57 13.37
N LEU A 67 11.61 0.66 13.97
CA LEU A 67 10.60 1.68 13.68
C LEU A 67 10.72 2.94 14.56
N GLU A 68 11.76 3.04 15.41
CA GLU A 68 11.94 4.16 16.35
C GLU A 68 12.04 5.52 15.65
N GLU A 69 12.54 5.54 14.43
CA GLU A 69 12.63 6.72 13.58
C GLU A 69 11.26 7.33 13.21
N LEU A 70 10.15 6.58 13.37
CA LEU A 70 8.79 7.13 13.22
C LEU A 70 8.32 7.98 14.40
N SER A 71 9.04 8.00 15.51
CA SER A 71 8.65 8.71 16.73
C SER A 71 8.27 10.19 16.51
N PRO A 72 8.99 10.98 15.69
CA PRO A 72 8.63 12.38 15.41
C PRO A 72 7.34 12.55 14.61
N TYR A 73 6.91 11.54 13.83
CA TYR A 73 5.70 11.62 13.01
C TYR A 73 4.41 11.39 13.79
N PHE A 74 4.48 10.87 15.03
CA PHE A 74 3.32 10.69 15.90
C PHE A 74 2.87 12.00 16.54
N THR A 75 2.37 12.94 15.72
CA THR A 75 1.84 14.23 16.13
C THR A 75 0.43 14.44 15.56
N GLY A 76 -0.53 14.80 16.42
CA GLY A 76 -1.93 14.99 16.04
C GLY A 76 -2.73 13.67 15.95
N PRO A 77 -3.87 13.65 15.25
CA PRO A 77 -4.70 12.46 15.08
C PRO A 77 -4.06 11.50 14.07
N THR A 78 -3.32 10.50 14.56
CA THR A 78 -2.57 9.55 13.73
C THR A 78 -3.24 8.19 13.62
N ALA A 79 -3.05 7.57 12.47
CA ALA A 79 -3.37 6.18 12.23
C ALA A 79 -2.20 5.49 11.54
N LEU A 80 -2.06 4.20 11.80
CA LEU A 80 -1.04 3.34 11.22
C LEU A 80 -1.66 2.43 10.17
N ALA A 81 -1.11 2.46 8.98
CA ALA A 81 -1.36 1.47 7.94
C ALA A 81 -0.12 0.59 7.81
N TYR A 82 -0.27 -0.72 7.94
CA TYR A 82 0.84 -1.66 7.88
C TYR A 82 0.46 -2.89 7.06
N SER A 83 1.45 -3.46 6.36
CA SER A 83 1.26 -4.64 5.51
C SER A 83 2.56 -5.46 5.42
N THR A 84 2.40 -6.74 5.09
CA THR A 84 3.49 -7.61 4.66
C THR A 84 3.88 -7.36 3.20
N ASP A 85 2.96 -6.83 2.38
CA ASP A 85 3.25 -6.39 1.02
C ASP A 85 3.81 -4.96 1.05
N PRO A 86 5.02 -4.72 0.51
CA PRO A 86 5.68 -3.41 0.56
C PRO A 86 4.89 -2.28 -0.13
N VAL A 87 4.02 -2.59 -1.09
CA VAL A 87 3.30 -1.59 -1.89
C VAL A 87 1.85 -1.42 -1.47
N ALA A 88 1.19 -2.48 -0.97
CA ALA A 88 -0.26 -2.50 -0.75
C ALA A 88 -0.75 -1.41 0.20
N ALA A 89 -0.11 -1.26 1.37
CA ALA A 89 -0.53 -0.26 2.36
C ALA A 89 -0.31 1.18 1.85
N ALA A 90 0.84 1.45 1.21
CA ALA A 90 1.17 2.77 0.66
C ALA A 90 0.23 3.17 -0.48
N ARG A 91 -0.06 2.24 -1.42
CA ARG A 91 -0.94 2.47 -2.57
C ARG A 91 -2.36 2.85 -2.14
N ILE A 92 -2.93 2.12 -1.20
CA ILE A 92 -4.31 2.38 -0.75
C ILE A 92 -4.38 3.66 0.07
N ALA A 93 -3.40 3.89 0.96
CA ALA A 93 -3.34 5.12 1.74
C ALA A 93 -3.20 6.36 0.83
N PHE A 94 -2.36 6.28 -0.21
CA PHE A 94 -2.16 7.36 -1.16
C PHE A 94 -3.40 7.59 -2.03
N LYS A 95 -3.97 6.54 -2.62
CA LYS A 95 -5.19 6.64 -3.43
C LYS A 95 -6.36 7.22 -2.63
N PHE A 96 -6.53 6.79 -1.39
CA PHE A 96 -7.57 7.33 -0.52
C PHE A 96 -7.30 8.78 -0.11
N SER A 97 -6.03 9.18 0.03
CA SER A 97 -5.62 10.56 0.28
C SER A 97 -5.97 11.48 -0.89
N GLU A 98 -5.78 11.01 -2.14
CA GLU A 98 -6.19 11.74 -3.36
C GLU A 98 -7.71 11.87 -3.47
N GLU A 99 -8.46 10.79 -3.17
CA GLU A 99 -9.92 10.76 -3.27
C GLU A 99 -10.60 11.68 -2.24
N ASN A 100 -10.09 11.72 -1.00
CA ASN A 100 -10.80 12.33 0.12
C ASN A 100 -10.12 13.57 0.75
N GLY A 101 -8.89 13.90 0.41
CA GLY A 101 -8.19 15.08 0.94
C GLY A 101 -8.12 15.23 2.48
N LYS A 102 -8.90 14.40 3.22
CA LYS A 102 -8.99 14.38 4.68
C LYS A 102 -7.98 13.45 5.35
N LEU A 103 -7.30 12.62 4.55
CA LEU A 103 -6.22 11.77 4.97
C LEU A 103 -4.92 12.34 4.40
N SER A 104 -3.94 12.63 5.24
CA SER A 104 -2.61 13.03 4.79
C SER A 104 -1.58 12.01 5.24
N ILE A 105 -0.63 11.70 4.37
CA ILE A 105 0.50 10.83 4.70
C ILE A 105 1.55 11.67 5.40
N ALA A 106 2.02 11.25 6.57
CA ALA A 106 3.04 11.95 7.33
C ALA A 106 4.45 11.42 7.02
N GLY A 107 4.58 10.12 6.81
CA GLY A 107 5.83 9.41 6.55
C GLY A 107 5.62 7.90 6.73
N GLY A 108 6.67 7.12 6.55
CA GLY A 108 6.62 5.68 6.77
C GLY A 108 7.99 5.05 6.82
N ILE A 109 8.02 3.77 7.12
CA ILE A 109 9.22 2.94 7.07
C ILE A 109 8.95 1.75 6.15
N LEU A 110 9.93 1.43 5.32
CA LEU A 110 9.96 0.24 4.48
C LEU A 110 11.23 -0.56 4.81
N SER A 111 11.06 -1.76 5.33
CA SER A 111 12.18 -2.65 5.68
C SER A 111 13.29 -1.94 6.49
N GLY A 112 12.91 -1.14 7.49
CA GLY A 112 13.85 -0.40 8.35
C GLY A 112 14.35 0.94 7.79
N GLN A 113 14.00 1.31 6.54
CA GLN A 113 14.39 2.60 5.96
C GLN A 113 13.27 3.63 6.09
N LEU A 114 13.59 4.79 6.64
CA LEU A 114 12.66 5.91 6.72
C LEU A 114 12.33 6.45 5.33
N MET A 115 11.05 6.59 5.05
CA MET A 115 10.54 7.13 3.79
C MET A 115 9.81 8.44 4.01
N ASP A 116 10.19 9.44 3.25
CA ASP A 116 9.50 10.71 3.20
C ASP A 116 8.21 10.62 2.36
N VAL A 117 7.34 11.60 2.45
CA VAL A 117 6.04 11.63 1.74
C VAL A 117 6.22 11.40 0.24
N LYS A 118 7.24 12.02 -0.39
CA LYS A 118 7.54 11.86 -1.82
C LYS A 118 7.96 10.42 -2.17
N ALA A 119 8.71 9.77 -1.30
CA ALA A 119 9.14 8.39 -1.49
C ALA A 119 7.94 7.41 -1.37
N ILE A 120 7.01 7.67 -0.44
CA ILE A 120 5.78 6.89 -0.30
C ILE A 120 4.87 7.09 -1.51
N GLU A 121 4.79 8.29 -2.06
CA GLU A 121 4.06 8.57 -3.30
C GLU A 121 4.65 7.80 -4.48
N ALA A 122 5.97 7.79 -4.64
CA ALA A 122 6.65 7.01 -5.67
C ALA A 122 6.37 5.50 -5.49
N LEU A 123 6.44 5.00 -4.26
CA LEU A 123 6.11 3.62 -3.91
C LEU A 123 4.64 3.27 -4.24
N ALA A 124 3.71 4.17 -3.95
CA ALA A 124 2.28 3.98 -4.23
C ALA A 124 1.96 3.89 -5.73
N LYS A 125 2.77 4.50 -6.57
CA LYS A 125 2.65 4.44 -8.05
C LYS A 125 3.20 3.14 -8.64
N LEU A 126 3.95 2.33 -7.87
CA LEU A 126 4.45 1.04 -8.34
C LEU A 126 3.32 0.03 -8.50
N PRO A 127 3.41 -0.89 -9.46
CA PRO A 127 2.47 -2.00 -9.60
C PRO A 127 2.56 -2.93 -8.37
N SER A 128 1.51 -3.68 -8.09
CA SER A 128 1.54 -4.71 -7.05
C SER A 128 2.56 -5.82 -7.36
N LEU A 129 2.99 -6.58 -6.36
CA LEU A 129 3.91 -7.69 -6.56
C LEU A 129 3.41 -8.69 -7.59
N ASP A 130 2.11 -9.01 -7.58
CA ASP A 130 1.54 -9.94 -8.52
C ASP A 130 1.44 -9.36 -9.95
N GLU A 131 1.18 -8.05 -10.07
CA GLU A 131 1.25 -7.37 -11.37
C GLU A 131 2.68 -7.36 -11.94
N ILE A 132 3.71 -7.17 -11.10
CA ILE A 132 5.11 -7.23 -11.52
C ILE A 132 5.47 -8.65 -11.97
N ARG A 133 5.06 -9.67 -11.22
CA ARG A 133 5.26 -11.08 -11.58
C ARG A 133 4.57 -11.43 -12.90
N ALA A 134 3.32 -10.99 -13.06
CA ALA A 134 2.57 -11.19 -14.31
C ALA A 134 3.23 -10.48 -15.50
N ARG A 135 3.74 -9.25 -15.29
CA ARG A 135 4.47 -8.52 -16.33
C ARG A 135 5.78 -9.20 -16.71
N LEU A 136 6.53 -9.73 -15.75
CA LEU A 136 7.75 -10.49 -16.01
C LEU A 136 7.44 -11.77 -16.80
N ALA A 137 6.42 -12.52 -16.41
CA ALA A 137 5.96 -13.72 -17.14
C ALA A 137 5.49 -13.34 -18.56
N GLY A 138 4.80 -12.23 -18.73
CA GLY A 138 4.40 -11.70 -20.03
C GLY A 138 5.59 -11.38 -20.93
N LEU A 139 6.62 -10.69 -20.40
CA LEU A 139 7.84 -10.37 -21.13
C LEU A 139 8.61 -11.61 -21.61
N LEU A 140 8.60 -12.69 -20.84
CA LEU A 140 9.22 -13.95 -21.24
C LEU A 140 8.47 -14.63 -22.41
N ASN A 141 7.15 -14.48 -22.47
CA ASN A 141 6.31 -15.03 -23.54
C ASN A 141 6.21 -14.10 -24.77
N GLU A 142 6.57 -12.84 -24.64
CA GLU A 142 6.41 -11.84 -25.70
C GLU A 142 7.17 -12.18 -26.98
N PRO A 143 8.42 -12.69 -26.99
CA PRO A 143 9.12 -13.06 -28.22
C PRO A 143 8.39 -14.13 -29.02
N ALA A 144 7.87 -15.16 -28.35
CA ALA A 144 7.11 -16.22 -29.00
C ALA A 144 5.78 -15.70 -29.58
N ALA A 145 5.09 -14.84 -28.82
CA ALA A 145 3.86 -14.20 -29.26
C ALA A 145 4.09 -13.26 -30.46
N GLN A 146 5.21 -12.53 -30.51
CA GLN A 146 5.57 -11.66 -31.63
C GLN A 146 5.80 -12.47 -32.90
N ILE A 147 6.53 -13.58 -32.85
CA ILE A 147 6.73 -14.48 -34.00
C ILE A 147 5.40 -14.98 -34.51
N ALA A 148 4.53 -15.45 -33.61
CA ALA A 148 3.20 -15.94 -34.01
C ALA A 148 2.36 -14.82 -34.65
N ARG A 149 2.39 -13.60 -34.17
CA ARG A 149 1.69 -12.45 -34.78
C ARG A 149 2.20 -12.16 -36.19
N ILE A 150 3.52 -12.11 -36.38
CA ILE A 150 4.12 -11.85 -37.69
C ILE A 150 3.70 -12.89 -38.71
N LEU A 151 3.59 -14.15 -38.31
CA LEU A 151 3.13 -15.24 -39.20
C LEU A 151 1.64 -15.15 -39.57
N ILE A 152 0.81 -14.64 -38.64
CA ILE A 152 -0.64 -14.52 -38.85
C ILE A 152 -1.01 -13.21 -39.55
N GLU A 153 -0.19 -12.16 -39.44
CA GLU A 153 -0.50 -10.80 -39.91
C GLU A 153 -0.80 -10.72 -41.45
N PRO A 154 -0.08 -11.41 -42.37
CA PRO A 154 -0.41 -11.37 -43.77
C PRO A 154 -1.84 -11.86 -44.06
N GLY A 155 -2.27 -12.93 -43.40
CA GLY A 155 -3.62 -13.48 -43.58
C GLY A 155 -4.71 -12.53 -43.03
N THR A 156 -4.46 -11.90 -41.89
CA THR A 156 -5.40 -10.93 -41.30
C THR A 156 -5.50 -9.64 -42.13
N CYS A 157 -4.41 -9.21 -42.76
CA CYS A 157 -4.42 -8.06 -43.68
C CYS A 157 -5.31 -8.33 -44.91
N ILE A 158 -5.18 -9.49 -45.52
CA ILE A 158 -6.01 -9.87 -46.64
C ILE A 158 -7.50 -9.93 -46.24
N ALA A 159 -7.79 -10.57 -45.11
CA ALA A 159 -9.16 -10.65 -44.60
C ALA A 159 -9.78 -9.26 -44.30
N ARG A 160 -9.01 -8.33 -43.76
CA ARG A 160 -9.47 -6.94 -43.53
C ARG A 160 -9.78 -6.21 -44.85
N VAL A 161 -8.93 -6.37 -45.86
CA VAL A 161 -9.14 -5.74 -47.19
C VAL A 161 -10.41 -6.29 -47.83
N LEU A 162 -10.65 -7.59 -47.77
CA LEU A 162 -11.86 -8.20 -48.30
C LEU A 162 -13.12 -7.74 -47.56
N ASN A 163 -13.06 -7.66 -46.22
CA ASN A 163 -14.19 -7.15 -45.42
C ASN A 163 -14.47 -5.65 -45.65
N ALA A 164 -13.45 -4.84 -45.92
CA ALA A 164 -13.65 -3.42 -46.19
C ALA A 164 -14.24 -3.15 -47.60
N ARG A 165 -14.27 -4.14 -48.46
CA ARG A 165 -14.80 -4.04 -49.83
C ARG A 165 -16.23 -4.60 -49.95
N SER A 166 -16.71 -5.31 -48.92
CA SER A 166 -18.08 -5.79 -48.79
C SER A 166 -18.96 -4.75 -48.11
#